data_02cc9fb4b5ddd169ff68bd6fdff09639
#
_entry.id   02cc9fb4b5ddd169ff68bd6fdff09639
#
_cell.length_a   1.000
_cell.length_b   1.000
_cell.length_c   1.000
_cell.angle_alpha   90.00
_cell.angle_beta   90.00
_cell.angle_gamma   90.00
#
_symmetry.space_group_name_H-M   'P 1'
#
loop_
_entity.id
_entity.type
_entity.pdbx_description
1 polymer ?
#
loop_
_entity_poly.entity_id
_entity_poly.type
_entity_poly.pdbx_seq_one_letter_code
_entity_poly.pdbx_strand_id
1 'polypeptide(L)'
;MYNGSTRLLDQFIAHISVERGLARATVRAYESDLRRYLSWLAHTRGITDPDAIGKADIEEYVAQLDSDGDSARSKARRLASIHEFHRFALAQHAVSDDVSATVKAPKSAQMLPDVLTI
;
A
#
# COMPACT_ATOMS: atom_id res chain seq x y z
N MET A 1 -5.01 0.45 17.20
CA MET A 1 -4.25 1.45 17.91
C MET A 1 -3.91 2.63 17.03
N TYR A 2 -4.04 3.83 17.55
CA TYR A 2 -3.75 5.03 16.74
C TYR A 2 -2.27 5.38 16.87
N ASN A 3 -1.60 5.59 15.73
CA ASN A 3 -0.17 5.92 15.74
C ASN A 3 0.12 6.87 14.57
N GLY A 4 1.40 7.17 14.33
CA GLY A 4 1.79 8.11 13.27
C GLY A 4 1.32 7.68 11.90
N SER A 5 1.40 6.39 11.60
CA SER A 5 0.97 5.86 10.30
C SER A 5 -0.54 6.00 10.14
N THR A 6 -1.31 5.69 11.18
CA THR A 6 -2.78 5.80 11.08
C THR A 6 -3.22 7.24 11.02
N ARG A 7 -2.48 8.15 11.67
CA ARG A 7 -2.78 9.57 11.56
C ARG A 7 -2.58 10.04 10.12
N LEU A 8 -1.49 9.62 9.50
CA LEU A 8 -1.21 9.98 8.11
C LEU A 8 -2.28 9.38 7.20
N LEU A 9 -2.74 8.17 7.49
CA LEU A 9 -3.81 7.56 6.73
C LEU A 9 -5.08 8.39 6.79
N ASP A 10 -5.45 8.89 7.97
CA ASP A 10 -6.63 9.73 8.09
C ASP A 10 -6.49 10.98 7.21
N GLN A 11 -5.31 11.57 7.16
CA GLN A 11 -5.05 12.73 6.32
C GLN A 11 -5.16 12.35 4.84
N PHE A 12 -4.66 11.20 4.48
CA PHE A 12 -4.73 10.72 3.09
C PHE A 12 -6.18 10.49 2.67
N ILE A 13 -6.98 9.87 3.53
CA ILE A 13 -8.39 9.61 3.22
C ILE A 13 -9.14 10.92 3.04
N ALA A 14 -8.89 11.91 3.88
CA ALA A 14 -9.50 13.21 3.73
C ALA A 14 -9.09 13.86 2.40
N HIS A 15 -7.82 13.71 2.04
CA HIS A 15 -7.31 14.27 0.79
C HIS A 15 -8.01 13.67 -0.43
N ILE A 16 -8.11 12.34 -0.50
CA ILE A 16 -8.70 11.72 -1.68
C ILE A 16 -10.22 11.88 -1.72
N SER A 17 -10.87 12.01 -0.59
CA SER A 17 -12.33 12.17 -0.58
C SER A 17 -12.75 13.61 -0.82
N VAL A 18 -12.04 14.57 -0.24
CA VAL A 18 -12.44 15.97 -0.33
C VAL A 18 -11.73 16.68 -1.48
N GLU A 19 -10.40 16.65 -1.50
CA GLU A 19 -9.66 17.42 -2.50
C GLU A 19 -9.71 16.79 -3.87
N ARG A 20 -9.59 15.47 -3.95
CA ARG A 20 -9.65 14.79 -5.24
C ARG A 20 -11.04 14.37 -5.62
N GLY A 21 -11.96 14.37 -4.67
CA GLY A 21 -13.37 14.08 -4.97
C GLY A 21 -13.61 12.67 -5.47
N LEU A 22 -12.83 11.68 -5.02
CA LEU A 22 -13.01 10.31 -5.47
C LEU A 22 -14.33 9.74 -4.97
N ALA A 23 -14.87 8.79 -5.71
CA ALA A 23 -16.13 8.15 -5.34
C ALA A 23 -15.98 7.42 -4.00
N ARG A 24 -17.08 7.35 -3.25
CA ARG A 24 -17.09 6.77 -1.93
C ARG A 24 -16.57 5.33 -1.91
N ALA A 25 -16.94 4.54 -2.91
CA ALA A 25 -16.49 3.15 -2.97
C ALA A 25 -14.98 3.07 -3.19
N THR A 26 -14.43 3.99 -3.99
CA THR A 26 -12.98 4.05 -4.23
C THR A 26 -12.24 4.45 -2.96
N VAL A 27 -12.77 5.43 -2.22
CA VAL A 27 -12.17 5.85 -0.95
C VAL A 27 -12.15 4.70 0.03
N ARG A 28 -13.26 3.95 0.13
CA ARG A 28 -13.33 2.82 1.04
C ARG A 28 -12.34 1.72 0.67
N ALA A 29 -12.14 1.50 -0.63
CA ALA A 29 -11.16 0.50 -1.07
C ALA A 29 -9.75 0.88 -0.68
N TYR A 30 -9.37 2.15 -0.87
CA TYR A 30 -8.08 2.64 -0.43
C TYR A 30 -7.93 2.48 1.08
N GLU A 31 -8.95 2.87 1.82
CA GLU A 31 -8.89 2.80 3.27
C GLU A 31 -8.71 1.36 3.75
N SER A 32 -9.48 0.45 3.20
CA SER A 32 -9.40 -0.96 3.58
C SER A 32 -8.02 -1.53 3.28
N ASP A 33 -7.51 -1.27 2.09
CA ASP A 33 -6.20 -1.77 1.70
C ASP A 33 -5.10 -1.22 2.61
N LEU A 34 -5.17 0.05 2.94
CA LEU A 34 -4.10 0.68 3.70
C LEU A 34 -4.20 0.37 5.19
N ARG A 35 -5.41 0.20 5.75
CA ARG A 35 -5.52 -0.22 7.13
C ARG A 35 -4.93 -1.61 7.33
N ARG A 36 -5.15 -2.51 6.39
CA ARG A 36 -4.57 -3.84 6.45
C ARG A 36 -3.04 -3.77 6.40
N TYR A 37 -2.50 -2.95 5.50
CA TYR A 37 -1.08 -2.76 5.33
C TYR A 37 -0.45 -2.19 6.61
N LEU A 38 -1.01 -1.11 7.13
CA LEU A 38 -0.45 -0.46 8.31
C LEU A 38 -0.60 -1.33 9.56
N SER A 39 -1.67 -2.11 9.64
CA SER A 39 -1.86 -3.03 10.74
C SER A 39 -0.79 -4.13 10.71
N TRP A 40 -0.51 -4.66 9.53
CA TRP A 40 0.53 -5.67 9.39
C TRP A 40 1.90 -5.12 9.79
N LEU A 41 2.20 -3.89 9.37
CA LEU A 41 3.46 -3.26 9.74
C LEU A 41 3.58 -3.12 11.26
N ALA A 42 2.51 -2.69 11.92
CA ALA A 42 2.54 -2.49 13.36
C ALA A 42 2.67 -3.81 14.11
N HIS A 43 1.88 -4.82 13.73
CA HIS A 43 1.83 -6.06 14.48
C HIS A 43 2.95 -7.02 14.13
N THR A 44 3.37 -7.06 12.88
CA THR A 44 4.37 -8.02 12.45
C THR A 44 5.78 -7.45 12.47
N ARG A 45 5.93 -6.17 12.18
CA ARG A 45 7.24 -5.55 12.07
C ARG A 45 7.50 -4.50 13.16
N GLY A 46 6.49 -4.18 13.97
CA GLY A 46 6.65 -3.18 15.01
C GLY A 46 6.81 -1.76 14.50
N ILE A 47 6.35 -1.48 13.28
CA ILE A 47 6.52 -0.17 12.67
C ILE A 47 5.23 0.63 12.82
N THR A 48 5.33 1.78 13.48
CA THR A 48 4.17 2.64 13.72
C THR A 48 4.38 4.06 13.20
N ASP A 49 5.58 4.36 12.69
CA ASP A 49 5.91 5.66 12.16
C ASP A 49 6.13 5.51 10.65
N PRO A 50 5.49 6.32 9.83
CA PRO A 50 5.66 6.21 8.37
C PRO A 50 7.10 6.32 7.92
N ASP A 51 7.90 7.15 8.60
CA ASP A 51 9.28 7.35 8.20
C ASP A 51 10.16 6.14 8.53
N ALA A 52 9.67 5.21 9.32
CA ALA A 52 10.41 3.99 9.65
C ALA A 52 10.16 2.85 8.66
N ILE A 53 9.21 3.01 7.74
CA ILE A 53 8.91 1.98 6.75
C ILE A 53 10.01 1.95 5.70
N GLY A 54 10.57 0.76 5.44
CA GLY A 54 11.58 0.60 4.41
C GLY A 54 11.04 -0.18 3.23
N LYS A 55 11.78 -0.15 2.13
CA LYS A 55 11.40 -0.88 0.93
C LYS A 55 11.24 -2.36 1.22
N ALA A 56 12.14 -2.92 2.02
CA ALA A 56 12.07 -4.34 2.37
C ALA A 56 10.79 -4.70 3.10
N ASP A 57 10.26 -3.78 3.90
CA ASP A 57 9.00 -4.01 4.60
C ASP A 57 7.85 -4.15 3.62
N ILE A 58 7.85 -3.33 2.58
CA ILE A 58 6.78 -3.40 1.57
C ILE A 58 6.92 -4.68 0.76
N GLU A 59 8.14 -5.06 0.41
CA GLU A 59 8.37 -6.30 -0.34
C GLU A 59 7.92 -7.51 0.46
N GLU A 60 8.17 -7.52 1.77
CA GLU A 60 7.70 -8.59 2.63
C GLU A 60 6.18 -8.63 2.71
N TYR A 61 5.56 -7.46 2.75
CA TYR A 61 4.10 -7.41 2.76
C TYR A 61 3.51 -7.98 1.47
N VAL A 62 4.11 -7.67 0.33
CA VAL A 62 3.64 -8.21 -0.95
C VAL A 62 3.81 -9.72 -0.95
N ALA A 63 4.91 -10.23 -0.41
CA ALA A 63 5.11 -11.67 -0.29
C ALA A 63 4.06 -12.30 0.63
N GLN A 64 3.67 -11.60 1.69
CA GLN A 64 2.63 -12.08 2.59
C GLN A 64 1.28 -12.17 1.87
N LEU A 65 0.96 -11.20 1.03
CA LEU A 65 -0.27 -11.24 0.25
C LEU A 65 -0.29 -12.46 -0.68
N ASP A 66 0.85 -12.76 -1.29
CA ASP A 66 0.96 -13.92 -2.15
C ASP A 66 0.74 -15.20 -1.34
N SER A 67 1.35 -15.28 -0.19
CA SER A 67 1.22 -16.42 0.71
C SER A 67 -0.22 -16.58 1.21
N ASP A 68 -0.95 -15.48 1.37
CA ASP A 68 -2.33 -15.52 1.81
C ASP A 68 -3.29 -15.92 0.69
N GLY A 69 -2.79 -16.09 -0.52
CA GLY A 69 -3.62 -16.52 -1.62
C GLY A 69 -4.33 -15.40 -2.37
N ASP A 70 -3.90 -14.15 -2.17
CA ASP A 70 -4.50 -13.05 -2.91
C ASP A 70 -4.26 -13.25 -4.40
N SER A 71 -5.26 -12.93 -5.21
CA SER A 71 -5.12 -13.01 -6.65
C SER A 71 -4.13 -11.95 -7.15
N ALA A 72 -3.62 -12.14 -8.35
CA ALA A 72 -2.73 -11.16 -8.96
C ALA A 72 -3.38 -9.79 -9.04
N ARG A 73 -4.68 -9.76 -9.35
CA ARG A 73 -5.43 -8.52 -9.45
C ARG A 73 -5.52 -7.82 -8.09
N SER A 74 -5.83 -8.58 -7.04
CA SER A 74 -5.92 -8.01 -5.70
C SER A 74 -4.58 -7.49 -5.23
N LYS A 75 -3.50 -8.23 -5.49
CA LYS A 75 -2.17 -7.79 -5.10
C LYS A 75 -1.80 -6.48 -5.81
N ALA A 76 -2.09 -6.39 -7.11
CA ALA A 76 -1.78 -5.20 -7.87
C ALA A 76 -2.57 -3.99 -7.33
N ARG A 77 -3.84 -4.19 -7.01
CA ARG A 77 -4.66 -3.12 -6.47
C ARG A 77 -4.13 -2.65 -5.11
N ARG A 78 -3.78 -3.59 -4.24
CA ARG A 78 -3.28 -3.24 -2.92
C ARG A 78 -1.94 -2.53 -2.99
N LEU A 79 -1.09 -2.96 -3.91
CA LEU A 79 0.20 -2.29 -4.10
C LEU A 79 0.00 -0.88 -4.66
N ALA A 80 -0.98 -0.70 -5.55
CA ALA A 80 -1.30 0.63 -6.06
C ALA A 80 -1.73 1.57 -4.93
N SER A 81 -2.52 1.05 -3.98
CA SER A 81 -2.91 1.83 -2.80
C SER A 81 -1.68 2.24 -1.98
N ILE A 82 -0.73 1.32 -1.82
CA ILE A 82 0.50 1.60 -1.08
C ILE A 82 1.31 2.68 -1.78
N HIS A 83 1.43 2.62 -3.10
CA HIS A 83 2.15 3.64 -3.87
C HIS A 83 1.52 5.03 -3.67
N GLU A 84 0.20 5.11 -3.74
CA GLU A 84 -0.48 6.39 -3.57
C GLU A 84 -0.28 6.95 -2.17
N PHE A 85 -0.35 6.09 -1.17
CA PHE A 85 -0.16 6.49 0.22
C PHE A 85 1.27 7.03 0.44
N HIS A 86 2.27 6.32 -0.07
CA HIS A 86 3.65 6.76 0.13
C HIS A 86 3.97 8.01 -0.67
N ARG A 87 3.35 8.17 -1.84
CA ARG A 87 3.50 9.41 -2.61
C ARG A 87 2.93 10.60 -1.84
N PHE A 88 1.76 10.39 -1.22
CA PHE A 88 1.14 11.42 -0.39
C PHE A 88 2.03 11.73 0.82
N ALA A 89 2.59 10.70 1.45
CA ALA A 89 3.47 10.88 2.60
C ALA A 89 4.66 11.77 2.25
N LEU A 90 5.25 11.55 1.08
CA LEU A 90 6.38 12.35 0.63
C LEU A 90 5.94 13.80 0.36
N ALA A 91 4.80 13.98 -0.29
CA ALA A 91 4.28 15.30 -0.59
C ALA A 91 3.97 16.10 0.68
N GLN A 92 3.58 15.41 1.75
CA GLN A 92 3.29 16.06 3.03
C GLN A 92 4.53 16.19 3.91
N HIS A 93 5.68 15.77 3.43
CA HIS A 93 6.94 15.79 4.19
C HIS A 93 6.88 14.93 5.44
N ALA A 94 5.99 13.93 5.46
CA ALA A 94 5.92 12.98 6.56
C ALA A 94 7.04 11.96 6.48
N VAL A 95 7.59 11.77 5.29
CA VAL A 95 8.74 10.91 5.07
C VAL A 95 9.74 11.66 4.20
N SER A 96 11.00 11.25 4.24
CA SER A 96 12.04 11.92 3.47
C SER A 96 12.23 11.28 2.10
N ASP A 97 11.63 10.13 1.86
CA ASP A 97 11.81 9.39 0.62
C ASP A 97 10.60 8.51 0.37
N ASP A 98 10.30 8.24 -0.90
CA ASP A 98 9.21 7.33 -1.25
C ASP A 98 9.79 5.94 -1.46
N VAL A 99 9.82 5.14 -0.40
CA VAL A 99 10.40 3.81 -0.44
C VAL A 99 9.56 2.82 -1.26
N SER A 100 8.35 3.20 -1.63
CA SER A 100 7.50 2.31 -2.43
C SER A 100 7.74 2.48 -3.93
N ALA A 101 8.43 3.52 -4.33
CA ALA A 101 8.49 3.91 -5.74
C ALA A 101 8.98 2.81 -6.67
N THR A 102 9.90 1.97 -6.20
CA THR A 102 10.47 0.92 -7.05
C THR A 102 9.95 -0.47 -6.72
N VAL A 103 8.99 -0.59 -5.80
CA VAL A 103 8.41 -1.89 -5.47
C VAL A 103 7.38 -2.25 -6.53
N LYS A 104 7.46 -3.47 -7.05
CA LYS A 104 6.56 -3.92 -8.11
C LYS A 104 5.86 -5.21 -7.73
N ALA A 105 4.74 -5.48 -8.38
CA ALA A 105 4.03 -6.72 -8.18
C ALA A 105 4.88 -7.89 -8.67
N PRO A 106 4.68 -9.09 -8.11
CA PRO A 106 5.46 -10.25 -8.53
C PRO A 106 5.27 -10.53 -10.01
N LYS A 107 6.36 -10.82 -10.67
CA LYS A 107 6.31 -11.09 -12.10
C LYS A 107 5.63 -12.37 -12.45
N SER A 108 5.63 -13.31 -11.55
CA SER A 108 4.99 -14.58 -11.83
C SER A 108 3.55 -14.39 -12.25
N ALA A 109 2.91 -13.36 -11.74
CA ALA A 109 1.53 -13.10 -12.10
C ALA A 109 1.39 -12.71 -13.55
N GLN A 110 2.42 -12.17 -14.12
CA GLN A 110 2.35 -11.73 -15.48
C GLN A 110 2.72 -12.78 -16.45
N MET A 111 3.51 -13.71 -16.01
CA MET A 111 3.99 -14.69 -16.92
C MET A 111 2.98 -15.66 -17.36
N LEU A 112 2.02 -15.88 -16.52
CA LEU A 112 1.02 -16.84 -16.84
C LEU A 112 0.37 -16.63 -18.15
N PRO A 113 -0.04 -15.48 -18.44
CA PRO A 113 -0.75 -15.29 -19.65
C PRO A 113 0.08 -15.38 -20.85
N ASP A 114 1.27 -15.07 -20.73
CA ASP A 114 1.93 -15.03 -21.90
C ASP A 114 2.25 -16.28 -22.43
N VAL A 115 2.38 -17.03 -21.69
CA VAL A 115 2.73 -18.14 -22.11
C VAL A 115 1.90 -18.70 -22.94
N LEU A 116 1.32 -18.80 -22.84
CA LEU A 116 0.62 -19.39 -23.49
C LEU A 116 0.35 -19.14 -24.60
N THR A 117 0.52 -18.54 -24.61
CA THR A 117 0.25 -18.09 -25.64
C THR A 117 0.59 -18.76 -26.67
N ILE A 118 1.05 -19.22 -26.70
CA ILE A 118 1.30 -19.79 -27.72
C ILE A 118 0.87 -20.46 -28.35
#